data_ec85e54d0b707a693c35e594dd4b9359
#
_entry.id   ec85e54d0b707a693c35e594dd4b9359
#
_cell.length_a   1.000
_cell.length_b   1.000
_cell.length_c   1.000
_cell.angle_alpha   90.00
_cell.angle_beta   90.00
_cell.angle_gamma   90.00
#
_symmetry.space_group_name_H-M   'P 1'
#
loop_
_entity.id
_entity.type
_entity.pdbx_description
1 polymer ?
#
loop_
_entity_poly.entity_id
_entity_poly.type
_entity_poly.pdbx_seq_one_letter_code
_entity_poly.pdbx_strand_id
1 'polypeptide(L)'
;MTASLTHFGRVAVLYGGTSSEREISLLTGAAIIQALELLGVETVAIDIKENALDAIAKANVDRAFIALHGPGGEDGTLQGALEYLKIPYTGSGVMASALAMDKLRCKQLWKGIGLATTDFAALHQSTDWQATMNQLGGSVVVKPACEGSSVGMSVAKSAQQLEQAWQLAAQYDAKVLAEPQLTGDEYTVAIL
;
A
#
# COMPACT_ATOMS: atom_id res chain seq x y z
N MET A 1 25.56 21.54 16.91
CA MET A 1 26.41 20.34 16.69
C MET A 1 25.55 19.37 15.88
N THR A 2 25.80 19.22 14.60
CA THR A 2 25.18 18.19 13.77
C THR A 2 25.79 16.87 14.20
N ALA A 3 25.00 16.00 14.83
CA ALA A 3 25.45 14.63 15.10
C ALA A 3 25.86 14.00 13.76
N SER A 4 27.06 13.42 13.73
CA SER A 4 27.51 12.69 12.54
C SER A 4 26.56 11.52 12.30
N LEU A 5 25.88 11.48 11.16
CA LEU A 5 24.96 10.41 10.77
C LEU A 5 25.67 9.19 10.13
N THR A 6 27.01 9.13 10.25
CA THR A 6 27.83 8.02 9.75
C THR A 6 27.46 6.65 10.34
N HIS A 7 26.74 6.62 11.45
CA HIS A 7 26.27 5.38 12.08
C HIS A 7 25.17 4.65 11.25
N PHE A 8 24.60 5.29 10.24
CA PHE A 8 23.63 4.62 9.35
C PHE A 8 24.31 3.72 8.31
N GLY A 9 25.63 3.91 8.09
CA GLY A 9 26.31 3.22 7.01
C GLY A 9 25.82 3.66 5.64
N ARG A 10 25.90 2.77 4.66
CA ARG A 10 25.50 2.97 3.28
C ARG A 10 24.02 2.62 3.09
N VAL A 11 23.20 3.59 2.75
CA VAL A 11 21.73 3.46 2.67
C VAL A 11 21.28 3.33 1.22
N ALA A 12 20.64 2.20 0.87
CA ALA A 12 19.93 2.10 -0.40
C ALA A 12 18.61 2.88 -0.31
N VAL A 13 18.31 3.74 -1.28
CA VAL A 13 16.97 4.28 -1.48
C VAL A 13 16.33 3.50 -2.61
N LEU A 14 15.30 2.69 -2.26
CA LEU A 14 14.59 1.81 -3.18
C LEU A 14 13.33 2.53 -3.67
N TYR A 15 13.27 2.88 -4.94
CA TYR A 15 12.23 3.73 -5.50
C TYR A 15 11.83 3.29 -6.93
N GLY A 16 10.89 3.98 -7.55
CA GLY A 16 10.38 3.66 -8.89
C GLY A 16 9.38 2.51 -8.84
N GLY A 17 9.83 1.29 -9.04
CA GLY A 17 8.96 0.10 -9.05
C GLY A 17 8.21 -0.08 -10.37
N THR A 18 7.28 -1.03 -10.38
CA THR A 18 6.48 -1.40 -11.56
C THR A 18 4.97 -1.16 -11.37
N SER A 19 4.56 -0.62 -10.20
CA SER A 19 3.16 -0.31 -9.92
C SER A 19 2.65 0.88 -10.72
N SER A 20 1.35 1.09 -10.72
CA SER A 20 0.70 2.29 -11.28
C SER A 20 1.17 3.59 -10.62
N GLU A 21 1.78 3.50 -9.43
CA GLU A 21 2.26 4.65 -8.63
C GLU A 21 3.76 4.96 -8.87
N ARG A 22 4.37 4.36 -9.90
CA ARG A 22 5.79 4.54 -10.22
C ARG A 22 6.24 6.00 -10.26
N GLU A 23 5.48 6.88 -10.93
CA GLU A 23 5.85 8.29 -11.08
C GLU A 23 5.92 9.00 -9.72
N ILE A 24 5.00 8.69 -8.82
CA ILE A 24 5.01 9.23 -7.45
C ILE A 24 6.23 8.70 -6.69
N SER A 25 6.55 7.41 -6.84
CA SER A 25 7.71 6.81 -6.22
C SER A 25 9.04 7.41 -6.70
N LEU A 26 9.14 7.77 -7.98
CA LEU A 26 10.30 8.47 -8.52
C LEU A 26 10.50 9.85 -7.86
N LEU A 27 9.42 10.60 -7.66
CA LEU A 27 9.47 11.89 -6.97
C LEU A 27 9.82 11.74 -5.48
N THR A 28 9.19 10.80 -4.80
CA THR A 28 9.46 10.49 -3.38
C THR A 28 10.92 10.06 -3.20
N GLY A 29 11.42 9.15 -4.03
CA GLY A 29 12.79 8.67 -3.98
C GLY A 29 13.81 9.78 -4.20
N ALA A 30 13.59 10.64 -5.19
CA ALA A 30 14.47 11.77 -5.46
C ALA A 30 14.55 12.74 -4.26
N ALA A 31 13.41 13.05 -3.63
CA ALA A 31 13.37 13.91 -2.46
C ALA A 31 14.10 13.30 -1.24
N ILE A 32 13.94 11.98 -1.02
CA ILE A 32 14.62 11.26 0.06
C ILE A 32 16.12 11.20 -0.19
N ILE A 33 16.58 10.90 -1.39
CA ILE A 33 17.99 10.88 -1.75
C ILE A 33 18.60 12.24 -1.45
N GLN A 34 18.00 13.32 -1.96
CA GLN A 34 18.49 14.68 -1.71
C GLN A 34 18.55 14.99 -0.21
N ALA A 35 17.54 14.62 0.57
CA ALA A 35 17.52 14.88 2.01
C ALA A 35 18.63 14.11 2.75
N LEU A 36 18.86 12.84 2.43
CA LEU A 36 19.90 12.02 3.04
C LEU A 36 21.30 12.52 2.68
N GLU A 37 21.52 12.91 1.43
CA GLU A 37 22.79 13.50 0.98
C GLU A 37 23.10 14.83 1.69
N LEU A 38 22.11 15.71 1.86
CA LEU A 38 22.23 16.95 2.63
C LEU A 38 22.59 16.69 4.10
N LEU A 39 22.16 15.58 4.64
CA LEU A 39 22.50 15.12 6.00
C LEU A 39 23.85 14.40 6.08
N GLY A 40 24.56 14.22 4.96
CA GLY A 40 25.84 13.54 4.89
C GLY A 40 25.76 12.01 5.01
N VAL A 41 24.61 11.41 4.72
CA VAL A 41 24.44 9.95 4.66
C VAL A 41 24.89 9.46 3.29
N GLU A 42 25.71 8.41 3.25
CA GLU A 42 26.11 7.76 2.00
C GLU A 42 24.89 7.03 1.41
N THR A 43 24.43 7.45 0.23
CA THR A 43 23.23 6.90 -0.42
C THR A 43 23.53 6.16 -1.71
N VAL A 44 22.75 5.11 -1.98
CA VAL A 44 22.72 4.38 -3.23
C VAL A 44 21.30 4.40 -3.79
N ALA A 45 21.09 5.08 -4.89
CA ALA A 45 19.81 5.12 -5.57
C ALA A 45 19.57 3.84 -6.38
N ILE A 46 18.49 3.10 -6.10
CA ILE A 46 18.15 1.87 -6.82
C ILE A 46 16.71 1.97 -7.32
N ASP A 47 16.55 2.18 -8.62
CA ASP A 47 15.25 2.09 -9.30
C ASP A 47 14.86 0.61 -9.42
N ILE A 48 13.79 0.24 -8.73
CA ILE A 48 13.30 -1.14 -8.66
C ILE A 48 12.56 -1.49 -9.96
N LYS A 49 13.22 -2.31 -10.78
CA LYS A 49 12.71 -2.86 -12.05
C LYS A 49 12.87 -4.38 -12.05
N GLU A 50 12.76 -4.98 -13.23
CA GLU A 50 13.16 -6.36 -13.43
C GLU A 50 14.59 -6.59 -12.92
N ASN A 51 14.82 -7.70 -12.21
CA ASN A 51 16.10 -8.03 -11.55
C ASN A 51 16.50 -7.13 -10.36
N ALA A 52 15.54 -6.50 -9.69
CA ALA A 52 15.77 -5.66 -8.52
C ALA A 52 16.59 -6.35 -7.40
N LEU A 53 16.34 -7.63 -7.14
CA LEU A 53 17.04 -8.40 -6.11
C LEU A 53 18.55 -8.47 -6.38
N ASP A 54 18.96 -8.68 -7.61
CA ASP A 54 20.35 -8.68 -8.02
C ASP A 54 21.00 -7.32 -7.80
N ALA A 55 20.30 -6.23 -8.12
CA ALA A 55 20.80 -4.87 -7.92
C ALA A 55 20.99 -4.57 -6.43
N ILE A 56 20.02 -4.93 -5.58
CA ILE A 56 20.09 -4.76 -4.13
C ILE A 56 21.24 -5.59 -3.54
N ALA A 57 21.35 -6.88 -3.90
CA ALA A 57 22.38 -7.77 -3.38
C ALA A 57 23.81 -7.31 -3.75
N LYS A 58 23.98 -6.75 -4.96
CA LYS A 58 25.28 -6.23 -5.44
C LYS A 58 25.63 -4.85 -4.90
N ALA A 59 24.67 -4.10 -4.39
CA ALA A 59 24.88 -2.73 -3.95
C ALA A 59 25.73 -2.60 -2.69
N ASN A 60 25.92 -3.68 -1.93
CA ASN A 60 26.68 -3.73 -0.68
C ASN A 60 26.27 -2.60 0.28
N VAL A 61 25.01 -2.60 0.69
CA VAL A 61 24.40 -1.58 1.54
C VAL A 61 24.14 -2.13 2.95
N ASP A 62 24.13 -1.25 3.93
CA ASP A 62 23.89 -1.60 5.32
C ASP A 62 22.40 -1.52 5.68
N ARG A 63 21.63 -0.71 4.95
CA ARG A 63 20.19 -0.45 5.18
C ARG A 63 19.47 -0.10 3.89
N ALA A 64 18.16 -0.23 3.91
CA ALA A 64 17.31 0.21 2.82
C ALA A 64 16.24 1.21 3.30
N PHE A 65 16.08 2.29 2.58
CA PHE A 65 14.92 3.17 2.68
C PHE A 65 13.95 2.82 1.56
N ILE A 66 12.76 2.34 1.90
CA ILE A 66 11.73 2.00 0.94
C ILE A 66 10.93 3.26 0.62
N ALA A 67 11.05 3.73 -0.63
CA ALA A 67 10.34 4.88 -1.19
C ALA A 67 9.40 4.45 -2.32
N LEU A 68 9.05 3.17 -2.37
CA LEU A 68 8.09 2.60 -3.30
C LEU A 68 6.67 2.84 -2.82
N HIS A 69 5.73 2.84 -3.75
CA HIS A 69 4.30 2.92 -3.51
C HIS A 69 3.56 1.77 -4.21
N GLY A 70 2.48 1.31 -3.57
CA GLY A 70 1.62 0.26 -4.10
C GLY A 70 2.24 -1.14 -4.11
N PRO A 71 1.69 -2.04 -4.94
CA PRO A 71 2.16 -3.42 -5.06
C PRO A 71 3.66 -3.53 -5.38
N GLY A 72 4.33 -4.47 -4.72
CA GLY A 72 5.78 -4.67 -4.80
C GLY A 72 6.61 -3.81 -3.84
N GLY A 73 6.03 -2.72 -3.29
CA GLY A 73 6.68 -1.87 -2.29
C GLY A 73 6.01 -1.89 -0.93
N GLU A 74 4.68 -2.00 -0.89
CA GLU A 74 3.88 -1.91 0.33
C GLU A 74 3.19 -3.23 0.72
N ASP A 75 3.31 -4.28 -0.09
CA ASP A 75 2.62 -5.57 0.04
C ASP A 75 3.41 -6.67 0.76
N GLY A 76 4.59 -6.36 1.29
CA GLY A 76 5.46 -7.32 1.97
C GLY A 76 6.42 -8.08 1.06
N THR A 77 6.30 -7.98 -0.26
CA THR A 77 7.14 -8.70 -1.22
C THR A 77 8.60 -8.24 -1.13
N LEU A 78 8.85 -6.93 -1.21
CA LEU A 78 10.20 -6.38 -1.09
C LEU A 78 10.75 -6.56 0.32
N GLN A 79 9.90 -6.36 1.34
CA GLN A 79 10.27 -6.56 2.74
C GLN A 79 10.80 -7.98 2.98
N GLY A 80 10.11 -9.01 2.44
CA GLY A 80 10.57 -10.40 2.54
C GLY A 80 11.91 -10.65 1.85
N ALA A 81 12.15 -10.01 0.72
CA ALA A 81 13.43 -10.08 0.03
C ALA A 81 14.56 -9.44 0.86
N LEU A 82 14.31 -8.27 1.45
CA LEU A 82 15.27 -7.57 2.31
C LEU A 82 15.56 -8.36 3.59
N GLU A 83 14.56 -8.98 4.21
CA GLU A 83 14.75 -9.87 5.36
C GLU A 83 15.63 -11.08 5.01
N TYR A 84 15.38 -11.69 3.84
CA TYR A 84 16.21 -12.80 3.38
C TYR A 84 17.65 -12.38 3.13
N LEU A 85 17.87 -11.16 2.60
CA LEU A 85 19.18 -10.57 2.40
C LEU A 85 19.82 -10.01 3.70
N LYS A 86 19.08 -10.03 4.82
CA LYS A 86 19.47 -9.47 6.13
C LYS A 86 19.77 -7.97 6.07
N ILE A 87 19.07 -7.23 5.23
CA ILE A 87 19.17 -5.78 5.09
C ILE A 87 18.01 -5.14 5.89
N PRO A 88 18.28 -4.42 6.98
CA PRO A 88 17.28 -3.64 7.71
C PRO A 88 16.66 -2.58 6.80
N TYR A 89 15.36 -2.32 6.97
CA TYR A 89 14.64 -1.39 6.11
C TYR A 89 13.66 -0.53 6.91
N THR A 90 13.19 0.57 6.28
CA THR A 90 12.18 1.45 6.85
C THR A 90 10.78 0.89 6.66
N GLY A 91 9.90 1.14 7.63
CA GLY A 91 8.49 0.78 7.58
C GLY A 91 8.16 -0.56 8.24
N SER A 92 6.98 -1.07 7.91
CA SER A 92 6.42 -2.29 8.50
C SER A 92 7.05 -3.56 7.91
N GLY A 93 7.07 -4.64 8.71
CA GLY A 93 7.54 -5.96 8.26
C GLY A 93 6.57 -6.67 7.33
N VAL A 94 6.97 -7.84 6.84
CA VAL A 94 6.27 -8.62 5.80
C VAL A 94 4.80 -8.82 6.10
N MET A 95 4.47 -9.37 7.27
CA MET A 95 3.08 -9.72 7.61
C MET A 95 2.20 -8.47 7.72
N ALA A 96 2.70 -7.41 8.35
CA ALA A 96 1.95 -6.17 8.52
C ALA A 96 1.70 -5.48 7.17
N SER A 97 2.72 -5.40 6.32
CA SER A 97 2.62 -4.84 4.97
C SER A 97 1.63 -5.62 4.10
N ALA A 98 1.76 -6.95 4.03
CA ALA A 98 0.88 -7.80 3.26
C ALA A 98 -0.58 -7.73 3.72
N LEU A 99 -0.80 -7.67 5.04
CA LEU A 99 -2.14 -7.53 5.60
C LEU A 99 -2.72 -6.13 5.33
N ALA A 100 -1.95 -5.06 5.59
CA ALA A 100 -2.41 -3.69 5.43
C ALA A 100 -2.78 -3.36 3.97
N MET A 101 -2.10 -3.97 3.00
CA MET A 101 -2.41 -3.81 1.59
C MET A 101 -3.77 -4.39 1.20
N ASP A 102 -4.24 -5.47 1.85
CA ASP A 102 -5.53 -6.13 1.57
C ASP A 102 -6.61 -5.57 2.52
N LYS A 103 -7.36 -4.56 2.04
CA LYS A 103 -8.42 -3.89 2.81
C LYS A 103 -9.50 -4.86 3.31
N LEU A 104 -9.81 -5.89 2.53
CA LEU A 104 -10.81 -6.88 2.92
C LEU A 104 -10.32 -7.71 4.12
N ARG A 105 -9.07 -8.17 4.08
CA ARG A 105 -8.46 -8.91 5.20
C ARG A 105 -8.26 -8.04 6.43
N CYS A 106 -7.84 -6.77 6.25
CA CYS A 106 -7.78 -5.81 7.36
C CYS A 106 -9.11 -5.71 8.08
N LYS A 107 -10.20 -5.51 7.34
CA LYS A 107 -11.53 -5.38 7.95
C LYS A 107 -11.99 -6.66 8.63
N GLN A 108 -11.69 -7.82 8.06
CA GLN A 108 -11.96 -9.12 8.69
C GLN A 108 -11.19 -9.27 10.02
N LEU A 109 -9.90 -8.93 10.03
CA LEU A 109 -9.09 -8.94 11.23
C LEU A 109 -9.64 -7.98 12.29
N TRP A 110 -9.90 -6.73 11.92
CA TRP A 110 -10.41 -5.70 12.85
C TRP A 110 -11.74 -6.12 13.48
N LYS A 111 -12.67 -6.66 12.71
CA LYS A 111 -13.90 -7.25 13.26
C LYS A 111 -13.61 -8.41 14.22
N GLY A 112 -12.69 -9.30 13.85
CA GLY A 112 -12.34 -10.47 14.65
C GLY A 112 -11.73 -10.13 16.01
N ILE A 113 -10.98 -9.03 16.10
CA ILE A 113 -10.37 -8.55 17.36
C ILE A 113 -11.19 -7.47 18.08
N GLY A 114 -12.38 -7.14 17.58
CA GLY A 114 -13.26 -6.14 18.17
C GLY A 114 -12.83 -4.67 17.96
N LEU A 115 -11.95 -4.41 16.99
CA LEU A 115 -11.59 -3.04 16.61
C LEU A 115 -12.72 -2.43 15.77
N ALA A 116 -13.06 -1.17 16.08
CA ALA A 116 -14.11 -0.44 15.37
C ALA A 116 -13.76 -0.29 13.87
N THR A 117 -14.64 -0.79 13.02
CA THR A 117 -14.59 -0.61 11.57
C THR A 117 -16.02 -0.64 11.01
N THR A 118 -16.24 -0.01 9.85
CA THR A 118 -17.54 -0.07 9.19
C THR A 118 -17.88 -1.51 8.78
N ASP A 119 -19.16 -1.79 8.63
CA ASP A 119 -19.60 -2.99 7.93
C ASP A 119 -19.05 -3.03 6.52
N PHE A 120 -18.98 -4.21 5.94
CA PHE A 120 -18.48 -4.39 4.58
C PHE A 120 -19.03 -5.69 3.98
N ALA A 121 -19.01 -5.77 2.67
CA ALA A 121 -19.27 -6.97 1.90
C ALA A 121 -18.16 -7.20 0.88
N ALA A 122 -17.71 -8.45 0.76
CA ALA A 122 -16.92 -8.89 -0.37
C ALA A 122 -17.84 -9.07 -1.57
N LEU A 123 -17.50 -8.48 -2.70
CA LEU A 123 -18.30 -8.51 -3.92
C LEU A 123 -17.73 -9.51 -4.92
N HIS A 124 -18.63 -10.24 -5.58
CA HIS A 124 -18.32 -11.19 -6.65
C HIS A 124 -19.52 -11.29 -7.61
N GLN A 125 -19.32 -11.96 -8.73
CA GLN A 125 -20.34 -12.05 -9.79
C GLN A 125 -21.70 -12.60 -9.31
N SER A 126 -21.71 -13.45 -8.27
CA SER A 126 -22.93 -14.02 -7.69
C SER A 126 -23.49 -13.23 -6.50
N THR A 127 -23.04 -11.99 -6.28
CA THR A 127 -23.54 -11.13 -5.20
C THR A 127 -25.00 -10.77 -5.42
N ASP A 128 -25.82 -10.88 -4.37
CA ASP A 128 -27.15 -10.27 -4.35
C ASP A 128 -27.00 -8.76 -4.12
N TRP A 129 -27.02 -8.00 -5.23
CA TRP A 129 -26.77 -6.56 -5.23
C TRP A 129 -27.78 -5.79 -4.38
N GLN A 130 -29.06 -6.18 -4.43
CA GLN A 130 -30.10 -5.50 -3.66
C GLN A 130 -30.01 -5.79 -2.17
N ALA A 131 -29.78 -7.05 -1.79
CA ALA A 131 -29.58 -7.41 -0.39
C ALA A 131 -28.33 -6.73 0.20
N THR A 132 -27.25 -6.67 -0.57
CA THR A 132 -26.00 -6.00 -0.15
C THR A 132 -26.21 -4.49 0.05
N MET A 133 -26.92 -3.80 -0.85
CA MET A 133 -27.26 -2.39 -0.69
C MET A 133 -28.07 -2.15 0.57
N ASN A 134 -29.08 -2.99 0.84
CA ASN A 134 -29.90 -2.88 2.04
C ASN A 134 -29.07 -3.11 3.32
N GLN A 135 -28.19 -4.10 3.32
CA GLN A 135 -27.29 -4.40 4.45
C GLN A 135 -26.34 -3.24 4.77
N LEU A 136 -25.83 -2.57 3.74
CA LEU A 136 -24.83 -1.51 3.88
C LEU A 136 -25.41 -0.09 3.95
N GLY A 137 -26.73 0.06 4.07
CA GLY A 137 -27.39 1.36 4.32
C GLY A 137 -27.67 2.21 3.08
N GLY A 138 -27.64 1.63 1.87
CA GLY A 138 -28.15 2.25 0.64
C GLY A 138 -27.21 3.25 -0.06
N SER A 139 -26.09 3.65 0.54
CA SER A 139 -25.01 4.39 -0.14
C SER A 139 -23.68 3.79 0.26
N VAL A 140 -22.94 3.29 -0.73
CA VAL A 140 -21.73 2.51 -0.50
C VAL A 140 -20.56 3.01 -1.35
N VAL A 141 -19.34 2.84 -0.82
CA VAL A 141 -18.10 2.97 -1.56
C VAL A 141 -17.64 1.58 -1.96
N VAL A 142 -17.39 1.40 -3.25
CA VAL A 142 -16.85 0.16 -3.83
C VAL A 142 -15.41 0.39 -4.23
N LYS A 143 -14.51 -0.54 -3.88
CA LYS A 143 -13.09 -0.40 -4.17
C LYS A 143 -12.39 -1.76 -4.32
N PRO A 144 -11.33 -1.83 -5.13
CA PRO A 144 -10.42 -2.95 -5.16
C PRO A 144 -9.76 -3.15 -3.78
N ALA A 145 -9.53 -4.40 -3.39
CA ALA A 145 -8.98 -4.68 -2.05
C ALA A 145 -7.51 -4.27 -1.92
N CYS A 146 -6.71 -4.44 -2.96
CA CYS A 146 -5.25 -4.30 -2.90
C CYS A 146 -4.69 -3.11 -3.71
N GLU A 147 -5.54 -2.18 -4.17
CA GLU A 147 -5.10 -0.97 -4.87
C GLU A 147 -5.04 0.25 -3.94
N GLY A 148 -4.10 1.16 -4.23
CA GLY A 148 -3.94 2.44 -3.55
C GLY A 148 -4.59 3.61 -4.30
N SER A 149 -4.42 4.83 -3.79
CA SER A 149 -4.70 6.11 -4.46
C SER A 149 -6.08 6.22 -5.14
N SER A 150 -7.10 5.60 -4.58
CA SER A 150 -8.50 5.60 -5.10
C SER A 150 -8.67 4.98 -6.49
N VAL A 151 -7.71 4.21 -6.97
CA VAL A 151 -7.81 3.49 -8.25
C VAL A 151 -8.98 2.52 -8.21
N GLY A 152 -9.85 2.58 -9.22
CA GLY A 152 -11.04 1.72 -9.35
C GLY A 152 -12.13 1.95 -8.30
N MET A 153 -12.03 3.01 -7.49
CA MET A 153 -13.01 3.35 -6.46
C MET A 153 -14.21 4.09 -7.07
N SER A 154 -15.42 3.76 -6.61
CA SER A 154 -16.63 4.47 -7.00
C SER A 154 -17.71 4.40 -5.91
N VAL A 155 -18.69 5.30 -5.99
CA VAL A 155 -19.86 5.35 -5.09
C VAL A 155 -21.06 4.77 -5.80
N ALA A 156 -21.83 3.91 -5.11
CA ALA A 156 -23.07 3.34 -5.60
C ALA A 156 -24.22 3.64 -4.63
N LYS A 157 -25.39 4.01 -5.20
CA LYS A 157 -26.62 4.35 -4.47
C LYS A 157 -27.81 3.49 -4.90
N SER A 158 -27.57 2.47 -5.72
CA SER A 158 -28.58 1.50 -6.14
C SER A 158 -27.91 0.16 -6.44
N ALA A 159 -28.69 -0.92 -6.46
CA ALA A 159 -28.20 -2.26 -6.81
C ALA A 159 -27.52 -2.29 -8.20
N GLN A 160 -28.10 -1.61 -9.18
CA GLN A 160 -27.52 -1.51 -10.52
C GLN A 160 -26.18 -0.77 -10.51
N GLN A 161 -26.09 0.35 -9.77
CA GLN A 161 -24.83 1.07 -9.63
C GLN A 161 -23.78 0.25 -8.88
N LEU A 162 -24.19 -0.56 -7.89
CA LEU A 162 -23.27 -1.45 -7.15
C LEU A 162 -22.66 -2.51 -8.07
N GLU A 163 -23.46 -3.12 -8.94
CA GLU A 163 -22.97 -4.06 -9.95
C GLU A 163 -21.97 -3.40 -10.92
N GLN A 164 -22.31 -2.22 -11.44
CA GLN A 164 -21.41 -1.46 -12.33
C GLN A 164 -20.10 -1.06 -11.62
N ALA A 165 -20.19 -0.65 -10.37
CA ALA A 165 -19.05 -0.30 -9.54
C ALA A 165 -18.15 -1.52 -9.28
N TRP A 166 -18.75 -2.70 -9.03
CA TRP A 166 -18.00 -3.96 -8.93
C TRP A 166 -17.28 -4.30 -10.25
N GLN A 167 -17.97 -4.20 -11.38
CA GLN A 167 -17.38 -4.47 -12.71
C GLN A 167 -16.19 -3.56 -13.00
N LEU A 168 -16.26 -2.29 -12.59
CA LEU A 168 -15.15 -1.35 -12.72
C LEU A 168 -13.97 -1.75 -11.79
N ALA A 169 -14.24 -1.98 -10.51
CA ALA A 169 -13.21 -2.31 -9.54
C ALA A 169 -12.52 -3.65 -9.84
N ALA A 170 -13.28 -4.63 -10.37
CA ALA A 170 -12.78 -5.95 -10.77
C ALA A 170 -11.79 -5.93 -11.95
N GLN A 171 -11.66 -4.81 -12.66
CA GLN A 171 -10.63 -4.62 -13.69
C GLN A 171 -9.24 -4.41 -13.07
N TYR A 172 -9.18 -4.00 -11.81
CA TYR A 172 -7.94 -3.68 -11.10
C TYR A 172 -7.53 -4.76 -10.09
N ASP A 173 -8.51 -5.41 -9.44
CA ASP A 173 -8.25 -6.49 -8.49
C ASP A 173 -9.39 -7.50 -8.53
N ALA A 174 -9.07 -8.78 -8.50
CA ALA A 174 -10.05 -9.86 -8.40
C ALA A 174 -10.87 -9.81 -7.09
N LYS A 175 -10.33 -9.17 -6.05
CA LYS A 175 -11.01 -8.96 -4.78
C LYS A 175 -11.57 -7.54 -4.73
N VAL A 176 -12.86 -7.45 -4.60
CA VAL A 176 -13.58 -6.16 -4.49
C VAL A 176 -14.39 -6.14 -3.20
N LEU A 177 -14.40 -5.00 -2.52
CA LEU A 177 -15.26 -4.79 -1.35
C LEU A 177 -16.16 -3.58 -1.52
N ALA A 178 -17.31 -3.63 -0.86
CA ALA A 178 -18.18 -2.49 -0.62
C ALA A 178 -18.29 -2.21 0.88
N GLU A 179 -18.36 -0.95 1.24
CA GLU A 179 -18.59 -0.49 2.62
C GLU A 179 -19.52 0.73 2.62
N PRO A 180 -20.23 1.03 3.72
CA PRO A 180 -21.03 2.24 3.82
C PRO A 180 -20.22 3.48 3.49
N GLN A 181 -20.80 4.39 2.70
CA GLN A 181 -20.23 5.71 2.48
C GLN A 181 -20.31 6.51 3.78
N LEU A 182 -19.17 6.80 4.39
CA LEU A 182 -19.10 7.68 5.54
C LEU A 182 -19.11 9.15 5.09
N THR A 183 -19.70 9.99 5.94
CA THR A 183 -19.67 11.45 5.83
C THR A 183 -18.95 12.02 7.04
N GLY A 184 -18.18 13.08 6.87
CA GLY A 184 -17.40 13.74 7.94
C GLY A 184 -15.99 14.07 7.47
N ASP A 185 -15.19 14.56 8.40
CA ASP A 185 -13.80 14.90 8.14
C ASP A 185 -12.93 13.65 8.01
N GLU A 186 -11.91 13.73 7.17
CA GLU A 186 -10.90 12.67 7.00
C GLU A 186 -9.68 12.99 7.85
N TYR A 187 -9.16 11.98 8.54
CA TYR A 187 -7.99 12.11 9.39
C TYR A 187 -6.93 11.09 9.03
N THR A 188 -5.67 11.47 9.19
CA THR A 188 -4.53 10.57 9.13
C THR A 188 -3.68 10.71 10.39
N VAL A 189 -3.08 9.61 10.82
CA VAL A 189 -2.17 9.58 11.98
C VAL A 189 -0.86 8.96 11.53
N ALA A 190 0.22 9.73 11.61
CA ALA A 190 1.56 9.22 11.39
C ALA A 190 2.06 8.48 12.64
N ILE A 191 2.65 7.30 12.44
CA ILE A 191 3.28 6.51 13.50
C ILE A 191 4.75 6.36 13.13
N LEU A 192 5.65 6.75 14.06
CA LEU A 192 7.11 6.68 13.93
C LEU A 192 7.67 5.56 14.80
#